data_2e28e265de630d54a7bac56bd56e5c62
#
_entry.id   2e28e265de630d54a7bac56bd56e5c62
#
_cell.length_a   1.000
_cell.length_b   1.000
_cell.length_c   1.000
_cell.angle_alpha   90.00
_cell.angle_beta   90.00
_cell.angle_gamma   90.00
#
_symmetry.space_group_name_H-M   'P 1'
#
loop_
_entity.id
_entity.type
_entity.pdbx_description
1 polymer ?
#
loop_
_entity_poly.entity_id
_entity_poly.type
_entity_poly.pdbx_seq_one_letter_code
_entity_poly.pdbx_strand_id
1 'polypeptide(L)'
;ADGVIKTSPTQVFVAAAGGDCFEERMQMLQRLWDADLPAEMSMKRKVKPLDQFNFCEKNGIPVAVVLGPAELERGVVKIRRISDRFECEVAIEQVVERVREMLNIDQSMAKLSL
;
A
#
# COMPACT_ATOMS: atom_id res chain seq x y z
N ALA A 1 1.51 21.34 14.96
CA ALA A 1 1.36 21.24 14.55
C ALA A 1 1.41 20.94 14.36
N ASP A 2 1.36 20.88 14.58
CA ASP A 2 1.34 20.64 14.17
C ASP A 2 1.31 20.57 13.49
N GLY A 3 1.48 20.80 14.28
CA GLY A 3 0.70 21.10 13.18
C GLY A 3 1.14 20.57 11.96
N VAL A 4 1.53 19.63 12.01
CA VAL A 4 1.80 19.08 10.75
C VAL A 4 0.53 18.91 10.04
N ILE A 5 0.35 19.75 9.11
CA ILE A 5 -0.76 19.63 8.26
C ILE A 5 -0.36 18.70 7.17
N LYS A 6 -0.92 17.54 7.16
CA LYS A 6 -0.77 16.69 6.02
C LYS A 6 -1.61 17.25 4.93
N THR A 7 -0.96 17.74 3.92
CA THR A 7 -1.65 18.22 2.75
C THR A 7 -2.23 17.06 1.93
N SER A 8 -1.71 15.84 2.14
CA SER A 8 -2.20 14.66 1.44
C SER A 8 -2.34 13.52 2.42
N PRO A 9 -3.51 12.88 2.51
CA PRO A 9 -3.65 11.69 3.34
C PRO A 9 -2.86 10.52 2.73
N THR A 10 -2.49 9.59 3.59
CA THR A 10 -1.81 8.38 3.14
C THR A 10 -2.71 7.60 2.19
N GLN A 11 -2.16 7.23 1.05
CA GLN A 11 -2.91 6.53 0.01
C GLN A 11 -2.51 5.06 -0.11
N VAL A 12 -1.33 4.70 0.35
CA VAL A 12 -0.80 3.34 0.21
C VAL A 12 -0.19 2.90 1.52
N PHE A 13 -0.49 1.67 1.91
CA PHE A 13 0.13 1.07 3.08
C PHE A 13 0.99 -0.11 2.63
N VAL A 14 2.24 -0.15 3.08
CA VAL A 14 3.14 -1.25 2.75
C VAL A 14 3.02 -2.30 3.85
N ALA A 15 2.48 -3.46 3.50
CA ALA A 15 2.15 -4.52 4.45
C ALA A 15 3.01 -5.75 4.22
N ALA A 16 3.08 -6.64 5.20
CA ALA A 16 3.80 -7.90 5.08
C ALA A 16 2.87 -9.05 5.43
N ALA A 17 3.05 -10.17 4.73
CA ALA A 17 2.29 -11.39 4.97
C ALA A 17 3.23 -12.58 4.91
N GLY A 18 3.28 -13.37 5.98
CA GLY A 18 4.11 -14.56 6.02
C GLY A 18 5.53 -14.35 6.49
N GLY A 19 5.87 -13.16 6.93
CA GLY A 19 7.20 -12.83 7.44
C GLY A 19 7.24 -11.34 7.71
N ASP A 20 8.35 -10.83 8.24
CA ASP A 20 8.40 -9.40 8.53
C ASP A 20 8.78 -8.57 7.32
N CYS A 21 9.64 -9.07 6.44
CA CYS A 21 10.07 -8.40 5.22
C CYS A 21 10.40 -6.93 5.48
N PHE A 22 11.06 -6.64 6.61
CA PHE A 22 11.19 -5.25 7.07
C PHE A 22 12.01 -4.42 6.09
N GLU A 23 13.15 -4.92 5.65
CA GLU A 23 14.01 -4.20 4.71
C GLU A 23 13.29 -4.00 3.37
N GLU A 24 12.60 -5.04 2.92
CA GLU A 24 11.85 -4.99 1.67
C GLU A 24 10.69 -4.00 1.77
N ARG A 25 10.03 -3.94 2.93
CA ARG A 25 8.98 -2.94 3.14
C ARG A 25 9.55 -1.53 3.06
N MET A 26 10.72 -1.31 3.68
CA MET A 26 11.34 0.01 3.63
C MET A 26 11.74 0.39 2.22
N GLN A 27 12.26 -0.55 1.44
CA GLN A 27 12.61 -0.31 0.04
C GLN A 27 11.37 0.03 -0.79
N MET A 28 10.28 -0.69 -0.56
CA MET A 28 9.02 -0.42 -1.26
C MET A 28 8.47 0.95 -0.87
N LEU A 29 8.54 1.29 0.40
CA LEU A 29 8.10 2.59 0.89
C LEU A 29 8.86 3.71 0.18
N GLN A 30 10.18 3.58 0.08
CA GLN A 30 11.01 4.57 -0.60
C GLN A 30 10.65 4.67 -2.08
N ARG A 31 10.40 3.55 -2.72
CA ARG A 31 9.99 3.52 -4.13
C ARG A 31 8.68 4.30 -4.34
N LEU A 32 7.73 4.14 -3.43
CA LEU A 32 6.46 4.85 -3.52
C LEU A 32 6.65 6.34 -3.26
N TRP A 33 7.46 6.70 -2.29
CA TRP A 33 7.77 8.11 -2.02
C TRP A 33 8.46 8.77 -3.19
N ASP A 34 9.40 8.07 -3.84
CA ASP A 34 10.10 8.60 -5.01
C ASP A 34 9.14 8.87 -6.16
N ALA A 35 8.00 8.20 -6.17
CA ALA A 35 6.96 8.40 -7.18
C ALA A 35 5.89 9.37 -6.73
N ASP A 36 6.13 10.11 -5.64
CA ASP A 36 5.19 11.09 -5.08
C ASP A 36 3.89 10.46 -4.60
N LEU A 37 3.95 9.21 -4.15
CA LEU A 37 2.78 8.54 -3.59
C LEU A 37 2.87 8.56 -2.08
N PRO A 38 1.89 9.17 -1.37
CA PRO A 38 1.90 9.18 0.09
C PRO A 38 1.71 7.76 0.61
N ALA A 39 2.71 7.25 1.31
CA ALA A 39 2.72 5.86 1.76
C ALA A 39 3.27 5.77 3.17
N GLU A 40 2.86 4.72 3.89
CA GLU A 40 3.40 4.43 5.21
C GLU A 40 3.44 2.93 5.47
N MET A 41 4.15 2.54 6.50
CA MET A 41 4.25 1.14 6.91
C MET A 41 4.37 1.08 8.43
N SER A 42 4.12 -0.10 8.99
CA SER A 42 4.37 -0.32 10.40
C SER A 42 5.88 -0.46 10.64
N MET A 43 6.39 0.19 11.68
CA MET A 43 7.80 0.07 12.06
C MET A 43 8.08 -1.19 12.85
N LYS A 44 7.05 -1.96 13.19
CA LYS A 44 7.22 -3.23 13.87
C LYS A 44 7.76 -4.27 12.89
N ARG A 45 8.68 -5.10 13.38
CA ARG A 45 9.18 -6.17 12.55
C ARG A 45 8.17 -7.28 12.40
N LYS A 46 7.53 -7.66 13.50
CA LYS A 46 6.51 -8.71 13.45
C LYS A 46 5.14 -8.06 13.35
N VAL A 47 4.47 -8.29 12.24
CA VAL A 47 3.15 -7.71 11.98
C VAL A 47 2.23 -8.82 11.50
N LYS A 48 0.94 -8.67 11.81
CA LYS A 48 -0.09 -9.59 11.36
C LYS A 48 -0.83 -8.97 10.18
N PRO A 49 -1.05 -9.73 9.11
CA PRO A 49 -1.74 -9.16 7.95
C PRO A 49 -3.10 -8.56 8.28
N LEU A 50 -3.89 -9.26 9.09
CA LEU A 50 -5.23 -8.77 9.43
C LEU A 50 -5.19 -7.44 10.16
N ASP A 51 -4.23 -7.28 11.09
CA ASP A 51 -4.07 -6.04 11.82
C ASP A 51 -3.75 -4.89 10.89
N GLN A 52 -2.91 -5.16 9.89
CA GLN A 52 -2.52 -4.15 8.90
C GLN A 52 -3.70 -3.73 8.03
N PHE A 53 -4.52 -4.68 7.60
CA PHE A 53 -5.69 -4.37 6.78
C PHE A 53 -6.74 -3.61 7.59
N ASN A 54 -6.94 -3.99 8.86
CA ASN A 54 -7.84 -3.27 9.75
C ASN A 54 -7.38 -1.82 9.95
N PHE A 55 -6.07 -1.61 10.06
CA PHE A 55 -5.50 -0.28 10.14
C PHE A 55 -5.84 0.53 8.88
N CYS A 56 -5.72 -0.09 7.72
CA CYS A 56 -6.05 0.58 6.46
C CYS A 56 -7.52 0.99 6.41
N GLU A 57 -8.40 0.09 6.79
CA GLU A 57 -9.84 0.38 6.80
C GLU A 57 -10.16 1.52 7.76
N LYS A 58 -9.59 1.46 8.96
CA LYS A 58 -9.85 2.45 9.99
C LYS A 58 -9.36 3.83 9.60
N ASN A 59 -8.26 3.90 8.87
CA ASN A 59 -7.62 5.17 8.53
C ASN A 59 -7.92 5.64 7.10
N GLY A 60 -8.79 4.93 6.40
CA GLY A 60 -9.19 5.33 5.05
C GLY A 60 -8.09 5.22 4.01
N ILE A 61 -7.17 4.29 4.19
CA ILE A 61 -6.11 4.05 3.21
C ILE A 61 -6.65 3.13 2.13
N PRO A 62 -6.71 3.56 0.87
CA PRO A 62 -7.42 2.80 -0.16
C PRO A 62 -6.67 1.59 -0.71
N VAL A 63 -5.34 1.59 -0.66
CA VAL A 63 -4.53 0.56 -1.32
C VAL A 63 -3.45 0.05 -0.38
N ALA A 64 -3.22 -1.25 -0.38
CA ALA A 64 -2.10 -1.86 0.34
C ALA A 64 -1.23 -2.64 -0.64
N VAL A 65 0.09 -2.48 -0.50
CA VAL A 65 1.07 -3.29 -1.21
C VAL A 65 1.55 -4.35 -0.23
N VAL A 66 1.30 -5.61 -0.53
CA VAL A 66 1.53 -6.72 0.40
C VAL A 66 2.75 -7.51 -0.05
N LEU A 67 3.75 -7.59 0.83
CA LEU A 67 4.99 -8.30 0.56
C LEU A 67 5.00 -9.62 1.32
N GLY A 68 5.32 -10.70 0.61
CA GLY A 68 5.48 -12.00 1.23
C GLY A 68 6.76 -12.65 0.72
N PRO A 69 7.40 -13.51 1.52
CA PRO A 69 8.68 -14.11 1.11
C PRO A 69 8.60 -14.88 -0.20
N ALA A 70 7.53 -15.66 -0.39
CA ALA A 70 7.38 -16.44 -1.61
C ALA A 70 7.21 -15.56 -2.83
N GLU A 71 6.42 -14.51 -2.71
CA GLU A 71 6.20 -13.58 -3.83
C GLU A 71 7.48 -12.81 -4.15
N LEU A 72 8.21 -12.39 -3.12
CA LEU A 72 9.45 -11.66 -3.33
C LEU A 72 10.50 -12.50 -4.04
N GLU A 73 10.53 -13.81 -3.79
CA GLU A 73 11.43 -14.71 -4.51
C GLU A 73 11.14 -14.73 -5.99
N ARG A 74 9.88 -14.52 -6.37
CA ARG A 74 9.48 -14.47 -7.78
C ARG A 74 9.55 -13.06 -8.36
N GLY A 75 9.96 -12.08 -7.54
CA GLY A 75 10.06 -10.69 -7.99
C GLY A 75 8.71 -10.00 -8.13
N VAL A 76 7.71 -10.46 -7.39
CA VAL A 76 6.36 -9.90 -7.45
C VAL A 76 5.86 -9.54 -6.05
N VAL A 77 4.83 -8.72 -6.02
CA VAL A 77 4.11 -8.38 -4.79
C VAL A 77 2.62 -8.39 -5.10
N LYS A 78 1.80 -8.38 -4.05
CA LYS A 78 0.36 -8.28 -4.24
C LYS A 78 -0.08 -6.85 -3.94
N ILE A 79 -1.05 -6.36 -4.70
CA ILE A 79 -1.67 -5.08 -4.45
C ILE A 79 -3.13 -5.33 -4.12
N ARG A 80 -3.57 -4.82 -2.98
CA ARG A 80 -4.92 -5.03 -2.48
C ARG A 80 -5.67 -3.72 -2.42
N ARG A 81 -6.85 -3.70 -3.01
CA ARG A 81 -7.74 -2.55 -2.87
C ARG A 81 -8.61 -2.80 -1.64
N ILE A 82 -8.55 -1.87 -0.69
CA ILE A 82 -9.14 -2.12 0.62
C ILE A 82 -10.66 -2.14 0.58
N SER A 83 -11.26 -1.30 -0.24
CA SER A 83 -12.73 -1.13 -0.25
C SER A 83 -13.48 -2.40 -0.63
N ASP A 84 -13.01 -3.14 -1.63
CA ASP A 84 -13.69 -4.35 -2.10
C ASP A 84 -12.83 -5.59 -1.98
N ARG A 85 -11.64 -5.45 -1.38
CA ARG A 85 -10.69 -6.55 -1.15
C ARG A 85 -10.17 -7.18 -2.43
N PHE A 86 -10.26 -6.46 -3.56
CA PHE A 86 -9.67 -6.93 -4.79
C PHE A 86 -8.15 -7.00 -4.66
N GLU A 87 -7.58 -8.09 -5.12
CA GLU A 87 -6.14 -8.33 -4.99
C GLU A 87 -5.58 -8.79 -6.33
N CYS A 88 -4.42 -8.27 -6.69
CA CYS A 88 -3.73 -8.72 -7.89
C CYS A 88 -2.24 -8.80 -7.61
N GLU A 89 -1.55 -9.60 -8.43
CA GLU A 89 -0.11 -9.79 -8.31
C GLU A 89 0.57 -9.04 -9.43
N VAL A 90 1.63 -8.29 -9.11
CA VAL A 90 2.35 -7.50 -10.11
C VAL A 90 3.85 -7.60 -9.86
N ALA A 91 4.62 -7.40 -10.91
CA ALA A 91 6.08 -7.30 -10.79
C ALA A 91 6.44 -6.07 -9.98
N ILE A 92 7.52 -6.18 -9.20
CA ILE A 92 7.96 -5.08 -8.34
C ILE A 92 8.14 -3.80 -9.14
N GLU A 93 8.69 -3.90 -10.35
CA GLU A 93 8.94 -2.75 -11.20
C GLU A 93 7.66 -2.06 -11.68
N GLN A 94 6.53 -2.74 -11.60
CA GLN A 94 5.25 -2.22 -12.09
C GLN A 94 4.32 -1.77 -10.97
N VAL A 95 4.77 -1.84 -9.72
CA VAL A 95 3.94 -1.50 -8.56
C VAL A 95 3.43 -0.07 -8.64
N VAL A 96 4.31 0.89 -8.93
CA VAL A 96 3.93 2.30 -8.96
C VAL A 96 2.82 2.56 -9.97
N GLU A 97 2.97 2.00 -11.16
CA GLU A 97 1.96 2.18 -12.20
C GLU A 97 0.62 1.59 -11.81
N ARG A 98 0.65 0.37 -11.25
CA ARG A 98 -0.59 -0.30 -10.87
C ARG A 98 -1.28 0.43 -9.71
N VAL A 99 -0.52 0.90 -8.74
CA VAL A 99 -1.08 1.66 -7.64
C VAL A 99 -1.75 2.93 -8.16
N ARG A 100 -1.09 3.64 -9.07
CA ARG A 100 -1.67 4.84 -9.66
C ARG A 100 -2.97 4.52 -10.40
N GLU A 101 -3.02 3.41 -11.12
CA GLU A 101 -4.24 2.98 -11.80
C GLU A 101 -5.37 2.76 -10.81
N MET A 102 -5.10 2.06 -9.73
CA MET A 102 -6.11 1.80 -8.71
C MET A 102 -6.62 3.07 -8.05
N LEU A 103 -5.71 3.99 -7.75
CA LEU A 103 -6.08 5.26 -7.14
C LEU A 103 -6.89 6.11 -8.11
N ASN A 104 -6.55 6.10 -9.38
CA ASN A 104 -7.30 6.84 -10.40
C ASN A 104 -8.72 6.31 -10.55
N ILE A 105 -8.88 4.98 -10.50
CA ILE A 105 -10.20 4.37 -10.57
C ILE A 105 -11.07 4.84 -9.40
N ASP A 106 -10.51 4.81 -8.19
CA ASP A 106 -11.22 5.28 -7.00
C ASP A 106 -11.62 6.75 -7.14
N GLN A 107 -10.71 7.59 -7.61
CA GLN A 107 -10.98 9.02 -7.77
C GLN A 107 -12.04 9.25 -8.83
N SER A 108 -11.97 8.50 -9.92
CA SER A 108 -12.96 8.62 -10.99
C SER A 108 -14.35 8.24 -10.50
N MET A 109 -14.44 7.17 -9.72
CA MET A 109 -15.71 6.74 -9.16
C MET A 109 -16.27 7.78 -8.19
N ALA A 110 -15.40 8.36 -7.37
CA ALA A 110 -15.81 9.42 -6.46
C ALA A 110 -16.35 10.63 -7.21
N LYS A 111 -15.70 11.00 -8.30
CA LYS A 111 -16.18 12.11 -9.13
C LYS A 111 -17.53 11.80 -9.76
N LEU A 112 -17.71 10.56 -10.20
CA LEU A 112 -18.97 10.19 -10.83
C LEU A 112 -20.13 10.16 -9.86
N SER A 113 -19.85 9.94 -8.58
CA SER A 113 -20.91 9.90 -7.58
C SER A 113 -21.37 11.29 -7.15
N LEU A 114 -20.70 12.30 -7.62
CA LEU A 114 -21.12 13.66 -7.35
C LEU A 114 -22.11 14.12 -8.40
#